data_fa61eee59dda3bcfa3c1359c59c56018
#
_entry.id   fa61eee59dda3bcfa3c1359c59c56018
#
_cell.length_a   1.000
_cell.length_b   1.000
_cell.length_c   1.000
_cell.angle_alpha   90.00
_cell.angle_beta   90.00
_cell.angle_gamma   90.00
#
_symmetry.space_group_name_H-M   'P 1'
#
loop_
_entity.id
_entity.type
_entity.pdbx_description
1 polymer ?
#
loop_
_entity_poly.entity_id
_entity_poly.type
_entity_poly.pdbx_seq_one_letter_code
_entity_poly.pdbx_strand_id
1 'polypeptide(L)'
;MEEKILIKSERYNILKGLKIFVILSAILSAICAFVVISDRISWYNNWYYDYGEKFRGYSNALSYALSQSEFIASLIPVLCGLVISVILYFWLNSYELTITDKRIYGTVAFGKRVDLPVDSVSATATITLFKGISVSTSSGRISFLVIKNSNEIYEAINNLIIERQKQKTNNIIQTIETKSDEADQLKKYKDLLDSGVITQEEFERPPKILCKSWIRESLSDKN
;
A
#
# COMPACT_ATOMS: atom_id res chain seq x y z
N MET A 1 -23.75 10.24 -8.45
CA MET A 1 -23.75 9.69 -7.10
C MET A 1 -22.42 10.04 -6.46
N GLU A 2 -22.43 10.84 -5.43
CA GLU A 2 -21.22 11.20 -4.67
C GLU A 2 -20.70 9.97 -3.91
N GLU A 3 -19.39 9.72 -3.99
CA GLU A 3 -18.75 8.65 -3.23
C GLU A 3 -18.60 9.09 -1.78
N LYS A 4 -19.05 8.25 -0.86
CA LYS A 4 -18.93 8.52 0.57
C LYS A 4 -17.55 8.10 1.08
N ILE A 5 -16.77 9.05 1.60
CA ILE A 5 -15.51 8.74 2.27
C ILE A 5 -15.83 8.07 3.61
N LEU A 6 -15.32 6.88 3.81
CA LEU A 6 -15.49 6.12 5.04
C LEU A 6 -14.37 6.42 6.03
N ILE A 7 -13.11 6.30 5.59
CA ILE A 7 -11.94 6.53 6.43
C ILE A 7 -10.81 7.12 5.58
N LYS A 8 -10.06 8.04 6.19
CA LYS A 8 -8.81 8.57 5.65
C LYS A 8 -7.66 8.20 6.58
N SER A 9 -6.49 7.88 5.99
CA SER A 9 -5.29 7.54 6.76
C SER A 9 -4.78 8.73 7.59
N GLU A 10 -4.48 8.46 8.86
CA GLU A 10 -3.71 9.38 9.71
C GLU A 10 -2.21 9.07 9.58
N ARG A 11 -1.40 10.10 9.40
CA ARG A 11 0.05 9.96 9.26
C ARG A 11 0.76 9.93 10.60
N TYR A 12 1.81 9.11 10.70
CA TYR A 12 2.75 9.20 11.80
C TYR A 12 3.63 10.44 11.68
N ASN A 13 4.08 10.96 12.83
CA ASN A 13 5.08 12.01 12.85
C ASN A 13 6.47 11.40 12.54
N ILE A 14 6.78 11.26 11.25
CA ILE A 14 8.01 10.67 10.72
C ILE A 14 9.24 11.46 11.18
N LEU A 15 9.09 12.78 11.37
CA LEU A 15 10.19 13.67 11.78
C LEU A 15 10.84 13.25 13.10
N LYS A 16 10.08 12.65 14.04
CA LYS A 16 10.66 12.17 15.30
C LYS A 16 11.67 11.03 15.07
N GLY A 17 11.29 10.04 14.23
CA GLY A 17 12.17 8.92 13.88
C GLY A 17 13.40 9.36 13.11
N LEU A 18 13.26 10.28 12.15
CA LEU A 18 14.36 10.80 11.35
C LEU A 18 15.35 11.63 12.21
N LYS A 19 14.86 12.41 13.17
CA LYS A 19 15.75 13.13 14.12
C LYS A 19 16.62 12.16 14.90
N ILE A 20 16.08 11.04 15.39
CA ILE A 20 16.85 10.03 16.10
C ILE A 20 17.94 9.45 15.20
N PHE A 21 17.61 9.14 13.94
CA PHE A 21 18.57 8.61 12.97
C PHE A 21 19.72 9.60 12.69
N VAL A 22 19.42 10.89 12.51
CA VAL A 22 20.44 11.94 12.32
C VAL A 22 21.31 12.10 13.56
N ILE A 23 20.73 12.07 14.77
CA ILE A 23 21.50 12.14 16.03
C ILE A 23 22.45 10.94 16.13
N LEU A 24 22.00 9.73 15.84
CA LEU A 24 22.85 8.54 15.88
C LEU A 24 24.00 8.62 14.87
N SER A 25 23.74 9.11 13.64
CA SER A 25 24.82 9.31 12.65
C SER A 25 25.82 10.38 13.07
N ALA A 26 25.36 11.45 13.75
CA ALA A 26 26.23 12.49 14.29
C ALA A 26 27.11 11.95 15.45
N ILE A 27 26.55 11.14 16.34
CA ILE A 27 27.31 10.48 17.41
C ILE A 27 28.39 9.55 16.82
N LEU A 28 28.02 8.74 15.83
CA LEU A 28 28.97 7.85 15.16
C LEU A 28 30.11 8.66 14.52
N SER A 29 29.81 9.74 13.83
CA SER A 29 30.80 10.61 13.22
C SER A 29 31.72 11.27 14.27
N ALA A 30 31.17 11.69 15.40
CA ALA A 30 31.96 12.27 16.50
C ALA A 30 32.92 11.24 17.08
N ILE A 31 32.52 9.99 17.26
CA ILE A 31 33.39 8.91 17.72
C ILE A 31 34.51 8.66 16.69
N CYS A 32 34.18 8.55 15.39
CA CYS A 32 35.18 8.37 14.34
C CYS A 32 36.19 9.54 14.30
N ALA A 33 35.69 10.76 14.37
CA ALA A 33 36.56 11.95 14.42
C ALA A 33 37.49 11.97 15.63
N PHE A 34 36.99 11.61 16.82
CA PHE A 34 37.78 11.52 18.03
C PHE A 34 38.90 10.50 17.89
N VAL A 35 38.63 9.31 17.36
CA VAL A 35 39.62 8.27 17.14
C VAL A 35 40.70 8.73 16.16
N VAL A 36 40.31 9.32 15.03
CA VAL A 36 41.25 9.85 14.02
C VAL A 36 42.11 10.95 14.57
N ILE A 37 41.54 11.94 15.29
CA ILE A 37 42.29 13.05 15.90
C ILE A 37 43.29 12.51 16.89
N SER A 38 42.88 11.60 17.79
CA SER A 38 43.74 11.01 18.81
C SER A 38 44.92 10.25 18.20
N ASP A 39 44.67 9.45 17.16
CA ASP A 39 45.72 8.73 16.46
C ASP A 39 46.72 9.69 15.78
N ARG A 40 46.24 10.72 15.09
CA ARG A 40 47.06 11.69 14.38
C ARG A 40 47.85 12.61 15.30
N ILE A 41 47.32 12.97 16.46
CA ILE A 41 48.06 13.68 17.49
C ILE A 41 49.20 12.81 18.04
N SER A 42 48.93 11.54 18.34
CA SER A 42 49.93 10.60 18.83
C SER A 42 51.06 10.44 17.80
N TRP A 43 50.68 10.24 16.52
CA TRP A 43 51.61 10.10 15.41
C TRP A 43 52.49 11.38 15.23
N TYR A 44 51.86 12.57 15.25
CA TYR A 44 52.56 13.86 15.17
C TYR A 44 53.59 14.00 16.26
N ASN A 45 53.24 13.76 17.52
CA ASN A 45 54.15 13.89 18.67
C ASN A 45 55.33 12.93 18.59
N ASN A 46 55.10 11.67 18.13
CA ASN A 46 56.17 10.69 18.02
C ASN A 46 57.19 11.04 16.94
N TRP A 47 56.75 11.62 15.82
CA TRP A 47 57.62 11.89 14.68
C TRP A 47 58.16 13.35 14.64
N TYR A 48 57.56 14.25 15.39
CA TYR A 48 57.95 15.68 15.39
C TYR A 48 59.41 15.91 15.79
N TYR A 49 59.92 15.16 16.79
CA TYR A 49 61.30 15.29 17.27
C TYR A 49 62.31 14.73 16.26
N ASP A 50 61.95 13.72 15.50
CA ASP A 50 62.84 13.10 14.56
C ASP A 50 62.86 13.78 13.19
N TYR A 51 61.74 14.34 12.77
CA TYR A 51 61.51 14.86 11.43
C TYR A 51 60.76 16.20 11.42
N GLY A 52 61.10 17.13 12.25
CA GLY A 52 60.37 18.40 12.48
C GLY A 52 60.12 19.23 11.22
N GLU A 53 60.97 19.14 10.21
CA GLU A 53 60.78 19.85 8.94
C GLU A 53 59.52 19.40 8.16
N LYS A 54 59.08 18.15 8.32
CA LYS A 54 57.84 17.62 7.70
C LYS A 54 56.60 18.33 8.25
N PHE A 55 56.68 18.91 9.45
CA PHE A 55 55.56 19.52 10.13
C PHE A 55 55.62 21.06 10.10
N ARG A 56 56.53 21.62 9.29
CA ARG A 56 56.71 23.06 9.11
C ARG A 56 55.45 23.72 8.59
N GLY A 57 54.57 24.18 8.96
CA GLY A 57 53.28 24.76 8.54
C GLY A 57 52.16 24.48 9.52
N TYR A 58 52.41 23.63 10.50
CA TYR A 58 51.44 23.34 11.55
C TYR A 58 51.89 23.95 12.87
N SER A 59 51.01 24.70 13.53
CA SER A 59 51.34 25.34 14.81
C SER A 59 51.38 24.34 15.97
N ASN A 60 50.61 23.22 15.85
CA ASN A 60 50.55 22.19 16.88
C ASN A 60 49.97 20.87 16.29
N ALA A 61 50.00 19.81 17.12
CA ALA A 61 49.48 18.49 16.70
C ALA A 61 48.01 18.52 16.32
N LEU A 62 47.20 19.39 16.94
CA LEU A 62 45.78 19.46 16.61
C LEU A 62 45.55 20.06 15.21
N SER A 63 46.30 21.14 14.84
CA SER A 63 46.14 21.71 13.48
C SER A 63 46.60 20.74 12.41
N TYR A 64 47.61 19.92 12.69
CA TYR A 64 48.03 18.83 11.82
C TYR A 64 46.91 17.78 11.67
N ALA A 65 46.37 17.29 12.78
CA ALA A 65 45.31 16.26 12.74
C ALA A 65 44.05 16.71 11.96
N LEU A 66 43.64 17.96 12.15
CA LEU A 66 42.47 18.55 11.47
C LEU A 66 42.67 18.76 9.96
N SER A 67 43.91 18.89 9.50
CA SER A 67 44.26 19.08 8.10
C SER A 67 44.31 17.76 7.31
N GLN A 68 44.27 16.61 8.00
CA GLN A 68 44.34 15.30 7.34
C GLN A 68 43.05 14.92 6.66
N SER A 69 43.16 14.23 5.54
CA SER A 69 42.02 13.74 4.77
C SER A 69 41.14 12.76 5.57
N GLU A 70 41.71 12.02 6.49
CA GLU A 70 41.01 11.05 7.36
C GLU A 70 40.04 11.77 8.32
N PHE A 71 40.38 13.00 8.76
CA PHE A 71 39.44 13.81 9.55
C PHE A 71 38.22 14.20 8.71
N ILE A 72 38.40 14.60 7.46
CA ILE A 72 37.31 14.91 6.55
C ILE A 72 36.50 13.65 6.30
N ALA A 73 37.16 12.49 6.11
CA ALA A 73 36.48 11.21 5.94
C ALA A 73 35.62 10.81 7.16
N SER A 74 36.00 11.19 8.38
CA SER A 74 35.23 10.92 9.60
C SER A 74 33.89 11.64 9.62
N LEU A 75 33.66 12.66 8.79
CA LEU A 75 32.40 13.39 8.67
C LEU A 75 31.40 12.70 7.68
N ILE A 76 31.87 11.72 6.91
CA ILE A 76 31.02 10.99 5.95
C ILE A 76 29.77 10.39 6.59
N PRO A 77 29.81 9.77 7.78
CA PRO A 77 28.60 9.21 8.41
C PRO A 77 27.50 10.25 8.63
N VAL A 78 27.84 11.48 9.03
CA VAL A 78 26.86 12.57 9.19
C VAL A 78 26.24 12.96 7.84
N LEU A 79 27.07 13.14 6.82
CA LEU A 79 26.61 13.52 5.49
C LEU A 79 25.69 12.44 4.91
N CYS A 80 26.11 11.17 4.99
CA CYS A 80 25.29 10.04 4.57
C CYS A 80 23.97 9.98 5.36
N GLY A 81 24.02 10.16 6.68
CA GLY A 81 22.85 10.18 7.55
C GLY A 81 21.85 11.27 7.16
N LEU A 82 22.32 12.46 6.85
CA LEU A 82 21.48 13.57 6.38
C LEU A 82 20.83 13.27 5.02
N VAL A 83 21.62 12.80 4.05
CA VAL A 83 21.12 12.47 2.70
C VAL A 83 20.06 11.36 2.78
N ILE A 84 20.34 10.27 3.51
CA ILE A 84 19.40 9.16 3.71
C ILE A 84 18.13 9.66 4.41
N SER A 85 18.25 10.52 5.44
CA SER A 85 17.10 11.08 6.15
C SER A 85 16.20 11.91 5.25
N VAL A 86 16.77 12.71 4.34
CA VAL A 86 16.00 13.50 3.37
C VAL A 86 15.27 12.57 2.39
N ILE A 87 15.94 11.57 1.85
CA ILE A 87 15.32 10.59 0.94
C ILE A 87 14.18 9.85 1.64
N LEU A 88 14.42 9.34 2.86
CA LEU A 88 13.40 8.65 3.64
C LEU A 88 12.22 9.55 4.00
N TYR A 89 12.46 10.83 4.28
CA TYR A 89 11.38 11.80 4.54
C TYR A 89 10.46 11.93 3.34
N PHE A 90 10.98 12.18 2.15
CA PHE A 90 10.17 12.30 0.94
C PHE A 90 9.48 10.97 0.60
N TRP A 91 10.18 9.85 0.74
CA TRP A 91 9.64 8.53 0.48
C TRP A 91 8.46 8.19 1.41
N LEU A 92 8.66 8.33 2.71
CA LEU A 92 7.63 7.98 3.71
C LEU A 92 6.48 8.99 3.76
N ASN A 93 6.76 10.27 3.46
CA ASN A 93 5.71 11.29 3.43
C ASN A 93 4.79 11.18 2.20
N SER A 94 5.15 10.36 1.21
CA SER A 94 4.35 10.14 0.00
C SER A 94 3.12 9.26 0.24
N TYR A 95 3.08 8.48 1.33
CA TYR A 95 2.00 7.54 1.56
C TYR A 95 0.75 8.21 2.07
N GLU A 96 -0.35 7.99 1.38
CA GLU A 96 -1.69 8.42 1.76
C GLU A 96 -2.69 7.36 1.32
N LEU A 97 -3.73 7.11 2.11
CA LEU A 97 -4.77 6.15 1.81
C LEU A 97 -6.13 6.72 2.18
N THR A 98 -7.08 6.63 1.27
CA THR A 98 -8.47 7.01 1.47
C THR A 98 -9.36 5.87 1.02
N ILE A 99 -10.34 5.52 1.84
CA ILE A 99 -11.30 4.46 1.57
C ILE A 99 -12.67 5.08 1.39
N THR A 100 -13.31 4.73 0.28
CA THR A 100 -14.71 5.07 0.00
C THR A 100 -15.57 3.81 -0.03
N ASP A 101 -16.85 3.97 -0.18
CA ASP A 101 -17.81 2.87 -0.34
C ASP A 101 -17.59 2.03 -1.61
N LYS A 102 -16.87 2.58 -2.63
CA LYS A 102 -16.69 1.93 -3.95
C LYS A 102 -15.24 1.62 -4.29
N ARG A 103 -14.30 2.40 -3.79
CA ARG A 103 -12.89 2.27 -4.16
C ARG A 103 -11.94 2.61 -3.02
N ILE A 104 -10.72 2.11 -3.13
CA ILE A 104 -9.60 2.39 -2.26
C ILE A 104 -8.58 3.15 -3.09
N TYR A 105 -8.32 4.40 -2.78
CA TYR A 105 -7.35 5.20 -3.53
C TYR A 105 -6.37 5.90 -2.60
N GLY A 106 -5.20 6.20 -3.16
CA GLY A 106 -4.16 6.87 -2.40
C GLY A 106 -2.86 7.00 -3.16
N THR A 107 -1.82 7.36 -2.44
CA THR A 107 -0.47 7.44 -2.96
C THR A 107 0.44 6.46 -2.23
N VAL A 108 1.33 5.82 -2.99
CA VAL A 108 2.37 4.93 -2.48
C VAL A 108 3.75 5.54 -2.71
N ALA A 109 4.80 4.75 -2.59
CA ALA A 109 6.17 5.19 -2.72
C ALA A 109 6.38 6.20 -3.85
N PHE A 110 7.09 7.28 -3.55
CA PHE A 110 7.41 8.38 -4.49
C PHE A 110 6.21 9.06 -5.14
N GLY A 111 5.03 9.05 -4.45
CA GLY A 111 3.84 9.74 -4.92
C GLY A 111 3.09 9.05 -6.07
N LYS A 112 3.39 7.77 -6.36
CA LYS A 112 2.64 6.99 -7.34
C LYS A 112 1.20 6.84 -6.87
N ARG A 113 0.24 7.28 -7.68
CA ARG A 113 -1.19 7.15 -7.38
C ARG A 113 -1.68 5.74 -7.65
N VAL A 114 -2.55 5.28 -6.77
CA VAL A 114 -3.22 3.99 -6.85
C VAL A 114 -4.71 4.22 -6.67
N ASP A 115 -5.51 3.60 -7.50
CA ASP A 115 -6.98 3.60 -7.43
C ASP A 115 -7.45 2.16 -7.67
N LEU A 116 -8.06 1.56 -6.66
CA LEU A 116 -8.48 0.17 -6.63
C LEU A 116 -9.99 0.10 -6.37
N PRO A 117 -10.80 -0.41 -7.30
CA PRO A 117 -12.18 -0.73 -6.99
C PRO A 117 -12.24 -1.80 -5.89
N VAL A 118 -13.15 -1.66 -4.94
CA VAL A 118 -13.30 -2.63 -3.81
C VAL A 118 -13.49 -4.05 -4.32
N ASP A 119 -14.13 -4.22 -5.48
CA ASP A 119 -14.37 -5.52 -6.09
C ASP A 119 -13.10 -6.25 -6.56
N SER A 120 -12.00 -5.52 -6.78
CA SER A 120 -10.71 -6.10 -7.16
C SER A 120 -9.86 -6.55 -5.97
N VAL A 121 -10.27 -6.18 -4.75
CA VAL A 121 -9.54 -6.52 -3.53
C VAL A 121 -9.91 -7.92 -3.08
N SER A 122 -8.89 -8.77 -2.98
CA SER A 122 -9.06 -10.18 -2.57
C SER A 122 -8.74 -10.41 -1.10
N ALA A 123 -7.76 -9.69 -0.55
CA ALA A 123 -7.35 -9.81 0.84
C ALA A 123 -6.62 -8.56 1.34
N THR A 124 -6.64 -8.37 2.65
CA THR A 124 -5.86 -7.33 3.33
C THR A 124 -4.99 -7.94 4.42
N ALA A 125 -3.84 -7.33 4.70
CA ALA A 125 -2.94 -7.72 5.78
C ALA A 125 -2.30 -6.48 6.41
N THR A 126 -2.03 -6.54 7.70
CA THR A 126 -1.31 -5.49 8.41
C THR A 126 0.20 -5.71 8.30
N ILE A 127 0.97 -4.63 8.18
CA ILE A 127 2.43 -4.63 8.17
C ILE A 127 2.91 -4.07 9.50
N THR A 128 3.50 -4.92 10.33
CA THR A 128 3.90 -4.57 11.71
C THR A 128 5.11 -3.64 11.76
N LEU A 129 6.14 -3.90 10.93
CA LEU A 129 7.43 -3.20 10.99
C LEU A 129 7.30 -1.69 10.71
N PHE A 130 6.51 -1.30 9.71
CA PHE A 130 6.31 0.10 9.32
C PHE A 130 4.90 0.59 9.60
N LYS A 131 4.13 -0.14 10.41
CA LYS A 131 2.73 0.17 10.73
C LYS A 131 1.96 0.57 9.47
N GLY A 132 1.65 -0.40 8.66
CA GLY A 132 1.00 -0.19 7.36
C GLY A 132 -0.02 -1.26 7.05
N ILE A 133 -0.59 -1.16 5.86
CA ILE A 133 -1.58 -2.09 5.32
C ILE A 133 -1.14 -2.54 3.94
N SER A 134 -1.26 -3.82 3.69
CA SER A 134 -1.08 -4.43 2.39
C SER A 134 -2.43 -4.85 1.84
N VAL A 135 -2.73 -4.42 0.65
CA VAL A 135 -3.95 -4.77 -0.09
C VAL A 135 -3.54 -5.67 -1.26
N SER A 136 -4.10 -6.88 -1.29
CA SER A 136 -3.88 -7.85 -2.37
C SER A 136 -5.01 -7.77 -3.38
N THR A 137 -4.65 -7.74 -4.66
CA THR A 137 -5.57 -7.76 -5.80
C THR A 137 -5.19 -8.89 -6.74
N SER A 138 -6.01 -9.17 -7.74
CA SER A 138 -5.69 -10.15 -8.79
C SER A 138 -4.42 -9.80 -9.59
N SER A 139 -4.06 -8.51 -9.66
CA SER A 139 -2.88 -8.01 -10.38
C SER A 139 -1.62 -7.86 -9.53
N GLY A 140 -1.71 -8.08 -8.20
CA GLY A 140 -0.57 -8.00 -7.30
C GLY A 140 -0.89 -7.45 -5.92
N ARG A 141 0.18 -7.16 -5.16
CA ARG A 141 0.09 -6.64 -3.80
C ARG A 141 0.55 -5.18 -3.76
N ILE A 142 -0.23 -4.32 -3.11
CA ILE A 142 0.08 -2.92 -2.90
C ILE A 142 0.17 -2.66 -1.40
N SER A 143 1.26 -2.00 -0.97
CA SER A 143 1.51 -1.72 0.44
C SER A 143 1.49 -0.22 0.70
N PHE A 144 0.70 0.18 1.68
CA PHE A 144 0.63 1.53 2.21
C PHE A 144 1.31 1.53 3.58
N LEU A 145 2.35 2.35 3.75
CA LEU A 145 3.19 2.35 4.94
C LEU A 145 2.92 3.60 5.81
N VAL A 146 3.35 3.54 7.06
CA VAL A 146 3.35 4.69 8.01
C VAL A 146 1.95 5.24 8.28
N ILE A 147 0.99 4.33 8.46
CA ILE A 147 -0.40 4.67 8.78
C ILE A 147 -0.62 4.46 10.28
N LYS A 148 -1.06 5.50 10.99
CA LYS A 148 -1.29 5.48 12.44
C LYS A 148 -2.53 4.65 12.82
N ASN A 149 -3.61 4.81 12.05
CA ASN A 149 -4.89 4.13 12.24
C ASN A 149 -5.03 2.86 11.37
N SER A 150 -3.94 2.08 11.22
CA SER A 150 -3.92 0.90 10.35
C SER A 150 -4.95 -0.17 10.72
N ASN A 151 -5.26 -0.35 12.02
CA ASN A 151 -6.24 -1.35 12.46
C ASN A 151 -7.67 -0.96 12.07
N GLU A 152 -8.05 0.31 12.25
CA GLU A 152 -9.36 0.82 11.85
C GLU A 152 -9.57 0.71 10.34
N ILE A 153 -8.54 1.03 9.58
CA ILE A 153 -8.54 0.92 8.12
C ILE A 153 -8.65 -0.55 7.69
N TYR A 154 -7.91 -1.45 8.36
CA TYR A 154 -7.99 -2.88 8.11
C TYR A 154 -9.41 -3.42 8.33
N GLU A 155 -10.03 -3.07 9.46
CA GLU A 155 -11.42 -3.45 9.76
C GLU A 155 -12.41 -2.89 8.74
N ALA A 156 -12.25 -1.64 8.35
CA ALA A 156 -13.12 -1.01 7.35
C ALA A 156 -13.03 -1.71 5.99
N ILE A 157 -11.82 -2.03 5.52
CA ILE A 157 -11.65 -2.76 4.25
C ILE A 157 -12.25 -4.16 4.35
N ASN A 158 -12.01 -4.88 5.43
CA ASN A 158 -12.57 -6.22 5.61
C ASN A 158 -14.10 -6.21 5.66
N ASN A 159 -14.71 -5.25 6.35
CA ASN A 159 -16.15 -5.09 6.38
C ASN A 159 -16.72 -4.84 4.98
N LEU A 160 -16.08 -3.96 4.19
CA LEU A 160 -16.46 -3.73 2.80
C LEU A 160 -16.37 -5.00 1.93
N ILE A 161 -15.30 -5.79 2.09
CA ILE A 161 -15.15 -7.06 1.36
C ILE A 161 -16.28 -8.03 1.74
N ILE A 162 -16.58 -8.17 3.04
CA ILE A 162 -17.63 -9.07 3.53
C ILE A 162 -19.01 -8.61 3.03
N GLU A 163 -19.31 -7.33 3.08
CA GLU A 163 -20.57 -6.79 2.57
C GLU A 163 -20.74 -7.04 1.07
N ARG A 164 -19.69 -6.84 0.28
CA ARG A 164 -19.69 -7.11 -1.16
C ARG A 164 -19.86 -8.59 -1.46
N GLN A 165 -19.22 -9.47 -0.71
CA GLN A 165 -19.41 -10.91 -0.86
C GLN A 165 -20.85 -11.33 -0.55
N LYS A 166 -21.45 -10.82 0.52
CA LYS A 166 -22.86 -11.06 0.86
C LYS A 166 -23.81 -10.58 -0.25
N GLN A 167 -23.57 -9.39 -0.80
CA GLN A 167 -24.38 -8.86 -1.90
C GLN A 167 -24.28 -9.75 -3.15
N LYS A 168 -23.08 -10.21 -3.52
CA LYS A 168 -22.89 -11.15 -4.65
C LYS A 168 -23.61 -12.47 -4.41
N THR A 169 -23.50 -13.03 -3.21
CA THR A 169 -24.17 -14.28 -2.86
C THR A 169 -25.70 -14.15 -2.91
N ASN A 170 -26.25 -13.07 -2.36
CA ASN A 170 -27.69 -12.81 -2.39
C ASN A 170 -28.21 -12.63 -3.83
N ASN A 171 -27.47 -11.93 -4.68
CA ASN A 171 -27.82 -11.77 -6.09
C ASN A 171 -27.81 -13.10 -6.84
N ILE A 172 -26.84 -13.98 -6.54
CA ILE A 172 -26.76 -15.33 -7.14
C ILE A 172 -27.95 -16.17 -6.68
N ILE A 173 -28.30 -16.14 -5.39
CA ILE A 173 -29.44 -16.90 -4.85
C ILE A 173 -30.74 -16.42 -5.52
N GLN A 174 -30.99 -15.13 -5.60
CA GLN A 174 -32.16 -14.58 -6.28
C GLN A 174 -32.23 -14.98 -7.76
N THR A 175 -31.09 -15.01 -8.46
CA THR A 175 -31.03 -15.42 -9.86
C THR A 175 -31.32 -16.92 -10.01
N ILE A 176 -30.88 -17.76 -9.07
CA ILE A 176 -31.15 -19.21 -9.09
C ILE A 176 -32.61 -19.45 -8.77
N GLU A 177 -33.19 -18.78 -7.77
CA GLU A 177 -34.62 -18.93 -7.45
C GLU A 177 -35.49 -18.51 -8.62
N THR A 178 -35.19 -17.39 -9.28
CA THR A 178 -35.96 -16.97 -10.47
C THR A 178 -35.87 -17.94 -11.63
N LYS A 179 -34.69 -18.54 -11.90
CA LYS A 179 -34.52 -19.54 -12.95
C LYS A 179 -35.20 -20.87 -12.58
N SER A 180 -35.21 -21.25 -11.30
CA SER A 180 -35.90 -22.46 -10.81
C SER A 180 -37.41 -22.30 -11.00
N ASP A 181 -37.99 -21.16 -10.66
CA ASP A 181 -39.41 -20.88 -10.85
C ASP A 181 -39.84 -20.93 -12.33
N GLU A 182 -39.02 -20.37 -13.22
CA GLU A 182 -39.27 -20.42 -14.68
C GLU A 182 -39.21 -21.83 -15.24
N ALA A 183 -38.25 -22.65 -14.80
CA ALA A 183 -38.13 -24.06 -15.20
C ALA A 183 -39.30 -24.90 -14.71
N ASP A 184 -39.77 -24.69 -13.47
CA ASP A 184 -40.93 -25.37 -12.91
C ASP A 184 -42.23 -24.94 -13.58
N GLN A 185 -42.36 -23.67 -13.99
CA GLN A 185 -43.48 -23.20 -14.78
C GLN A 185 -43.50 -23.85 -16.18
N LEU A 186 -42.35 -23.93 -16.85
CA LEU A 186 -42.25 -24.61 -18.15
C LEU A 186 -42.61 -26.10 -18.06
N LYS A 187 -42.18 -26.76 -17.00
CA LYS A 187 -42.50 -28.17 -16.76
C LYS A 187 -44.02 -28.37 -16.57
N LYS A 188 -44.62 -27.54 -15.71
CA LYS A 188 -46.08 -27.53 -15.50
C LYS A 188 -46.85 -27.26 -16.80
N TYR A 189 -46.35 -26.34 -17.62
CA TYR A 189 -46.97 -26.00 -18.91
C TYR A 189 -46.89 -27.18 -19.90
N LYS A 190 -45.77 -27.91 -19.89
CA LYS A 190 -45.63 -29.15 -20.64
C LYS A 190 -46.57 -30.28 -20.15
N ASP A 191 -46.68 -30.44 -18.82
CA ASP A 191 -47.57 -31.44 -18.22
C ASP A 191 -49.06 -31.17 -18.58
N LEU A 192 -49.43 -29.88 -18.75
CA LEU A 192 -50.77 -29.51 -19.21
C LEU A 192 -51.01 -29.86 -20.68
N LEU A 193 -49.99 -29.77 -21.53
CA LEU A 193 -50.06 -30.22 -22.92
C LEU A 193 -50.20 -31.75 -22.98
N ASP A 194 -49.37 -32.49 -22.25
CA ASP A 194 -49.35 -33.95 -22.23
C ASP A 194 -50.66 -34.53 -21.66
N SER A 195 -51.31 -33.78 -20.74
CA SER A 195 -52.62 -34.14 -20.18
C SER A 195 -53.81 -33.75 -21.08
N GLY A 196 -53.58 -33.06 -22.19
CA GLY A 196 -54.63 -32.66 -23.15
C GLY A 196 -55.50 -31.49 -22.67
N VAL A 197 -55.08 -30.79 -21.60
CA VAL A 197 -55.79 -29.63 -21.05
C VAL A 197 -55.57 -28.37 -21.92
N ILE A 198 -54.42 -28.29 -22.59
CA ILE A 198 -54.10 -27.25 -23.56
C ILE A 198 -53.77 -27.88 -24.92
N THR A 199 -54.06 -27.14 -26.01
CA THR A 199 -53.75 -27.58 -27.36
C THR A 199 -52.32 -27.25 -27.77
N GLN A 200 -51.81 -27.89 -28.81
CA GLN A 200 -50.49 -27.60 -29.39
C GLN A 200 -50.35 -26.13 -29.78
N GLU A 201 -51.44 -25.54 -30.33
CA GLU A 201 -51.44 -24.12 -30.72
C GLU A 201 -51.38 -23.16 -29.54
N GLU A 202 -51.99 -23.54 -28.42
CA GLU A 202 -51.91 -22.75 -27.15
C GLU A 202 -50.56 -22.89 -26.48
N PHE A 203 -49.91 -24.06 -26.60
CA PHE A 203 -48.54 -24.26 -26.10
C PHE A 203 -47.51 -23.44 -26.89
N GLU A 204 -47.68 -23.32 -28.22
CA GLU A 204 -46.80 -22.49 -29.08
C GLU A 204 -47.03 -20.99 -28.91
N ARG A 205 -48.10 -20.56 -28.25
CA ARG A 205 -48.36 -19.16 -27.86
C ARG A 205 -48.26 -19.00 -26.34
N PRO A 206 -47.03 -19.03 -25.80
CA PRO A 206 -46.84 -18.93 -24.36
C PRO A 206 -47.39 -17.60 -23.80
N PRO A 207 -47.93 -17.61 -22.60
CA PRO A 207 -48.44 -16.38 -21.98
C PRO A 207 -47.34 -15.35 -21.88
N LYS A 208 -47.70 -14.05 -22.03
CA LYS A 208 -46.78 -12.90 -22.09
C LYS A 208 -45.76 -12.81 -20.94
N ILE A 209 -45.96 -13.53 -19.86
CA ILE A 209 -45.07 -13.62 -18.71
C ILE A 209 -43.77 -14.43 -19.05
N LEU A 210 -43.88 -15.47 -19.85
CA LEU A 210 -42.75 -16.30 -20.31
C LEU A 210 -41.97 -15.66 -21.49
N CYS A 211 -42.58 -14.76 -22.25
CA CYS A 211 -41.92 -14.07 -23.36
C CYS A 211 -40.89 -13.00 -22.93
N LYS A 212 -40.90 -12.50 -21.68
CA LYS A 212 -39.98 -11.48 -21.25
C LYS A 212 -38.53 -11.97 -21.06
N SER A 213 -38.32 -13.25 -20.73
CA SER A 213 -37.00 -13.84 -20.58
C SER A 213 -36.32 -14.06 -21.95
N TRP A 214 -37.04 -14.51 -22.95
CA TRP A 214 -36.53 -14.78 -24.31
C TRP A 214 -36.08 -13.53 -25.04
N ILE A 215 -36.76 -12.40 -24.84
CA ILE A 215 -36.41 -11.14 -25.49
C ILE A 215 -35.11 -10.56 -24.88
N ARG A 216 -34.83 -10.86 -23.61
CA ARG A 216 -33.62 -10.38 -22.92
C ARG A 216 -32.36 -11.16 -23.33
N GLU A 217 -32.49 -12.46 -23.59
CA GLU A 217 -31.39 -13.33 -24.01
C GLU A 217 -30.98 -13.08 -25.48
N SER A 218 -31.93 -12.81 -26.35
CA SER A 218 -31.67 -12.47 -27.76
C SER A 218 -31.03 -11.10 -27.98
N LEU A 219 -31.06 -10.20 -26.99
CA LEU A 219 -30.41 -8.90 -27.01
C LEU A 219 -29.01 -8.92 -26.39
N SER A 220 -28.72 -9.96 -25.57
CA SER A 220 -27.39 -10.15 -24.94
C SER A 220 -26.34 -10.72 -25.88
N ASP A 221 -26.74 -11.51 -26.88
CA ASP A 221 -25.83 -12.17 -27.84
C ASP A 221 -25.45 -11.28 -29.05
N LYS A 222 -25.82 -10.02 -29.05
CA LYS A 222 -25.53 -9.07 -30.17
C LYS A 222 -24.62 -7.89 -29.78
N ASN A 223 -23.93 -7.93 -28.61
CA ASN A 223 -22.92 -6.91 -28.25
C ASN A 223 -21.56 -7.52 -27.94
#